data_d0b5eedcabead5e1d606c9342c3edb47
#
_entry.id   d0b5eedcabead5e1d606c9342c3edb47
#
_cell.length_a   1.000
_cell.length_b   1.000
_cell.length_c   1.000
_cell.angle_alpha   90.00
_cell.angle_beta   90.00
_cell.angle_gamma   90.00
#
_symmetry.space_group_name_H-M   'P 1'
#
loop_
_entity.id
_entity.type
_entity.pdbx_description
1 polymer ?
#
loop_
_entity_poly.entity_id
_entity_poly.type
_entity_poly.pdbx_seq_one_letter_code
_entity_poly.pdbx_strand_id
1 'polypeptide(L)'
;MAMSARGTSLHERLFRVRDGRGTCARWADGRFLPHAPFFAAAALNGLNFLTGCFLLPESHKGERRPLRREALNPLASFRWARGMTVVAALMAVFFIMQLVGQVPAALWVIFGEDRFHWDATTIGISLAAFGILHSLAQAMITGPVAARLGERRALMLGMIADGTGYILLAFATRGWMAFPIMVLLASGGIGMPALQTMLSRQVDEE
;
A
#
# COMPACT_ATOMS: atom_id res chain seq x y z
N MET A 1 -64.17 22.41 -0.58
CA MET A 1 -63.22 21.94 -1.59
C MET A 1 -62.11 21.23 -0.84
N ALA A 2 -62.29 19.94 -0.51
CA ALA A 2 -61.35 19.15 0.28
C ALA A 2 -61.47 17.71 -0.23
N MET A 3 -60.65 17.35 -1.23
CA MET A 3 -60.44 15.98 -1.68
C MET A 3 -59.09 15.91 -2.42
N SER A 4 -58.11 15.30 -1.83
CA SER A 4 -56.98 14.63 -2.49
C SER A 4 -55.74 14.52 -1.56
N ALA A 5 -55.88 13.85 -0.44
CA ALA A 5 -54.74 13.59 0.43
C ALA A 5 -54.69 12.11 0.95
N ARG A 6 -55.31 11.16 0.25
CA ARG A 6 -55.32 9.75 0.72
C ARG A 6 -54.79 8.73 -0.28
N GLY A 7 -54.19 9.14 -1.41
CA GLY A 7 -53.74 8.20 -2.45
C GLY A 7 -52.27 7.74 -2.35
N THR A 8 -51.45 8.48 -1.64
CA THR A 8 -49.96 8.23 -1.61
C THR A 8 -49.52 7.21 -0.58
N SER A 9 -50.32 6.89 0.43
CA SER A 9 -49.88 6.03 1.54
C SER A 9 -49.85 4.52 1.25
N LEU A 10 -50.69 4.06 0.32
CA LEU A 10 -50.82 2.60 0.03
C LEU A 10 -49.69 2.16 -0.93
N HIS A 11 -49.33 2.97 -1.90
CA HIS A 11 -48.27 2.67 -2.87
C HIS A 11 -46.89 2.66 -2.18
N GLU A 12 -46.66 3.60 -1.27
CA GLU A 12 -45.42 3.62 -0.45
C GLU A 12 -45.34 2.46 0.55
N ARG A 13 -46.49 2.00 1.10
CA ARG A 13 -46.53 0.85 2.00
C ARG A 13 -46.28 -0.46 1.26
N LEU A 14 -46.81 -0.62 0.04
CA LEU A 14 -46.57 -1.79 -0.80
C LEU A 14 -45.14 -1.89 -1.31
N PHE A 15 -44.52 -0.73 -1.59
CA PHE A 15 -43.08 -0.69 -1.94
C PHE A 15 -42.18 -1.07 -0.76
N ARG A 16 -42.56 -0.71 0.46
CA ARG A 16 -41.80 -1.01 1.68
C ARG A 16 -41.90 -2.47 2.12
N VAL A 17 -42.97 -3.18 1.78
CA VAL A 17 -43.11 -4.62 2.10
C VAL A 17 -42.37 -5.51 1.10
N ARG A 18 -42.13 -5.03 -0.13
CA ARG A 18 -41.37 -5.77 -1.14
C ARG A 18 -39.87 -5.80 -0.89
N ASP A 19 -39.37 -4.95 0.00
CA ASP A 19 -37.95 -4.88 0.40
C ASP A 19 -37.58 -5.82 1.56
N GLY A 20 -38.46 -6.74 1.96
CA GLY A 20 -38.17 -7.75 2.98
C GLY A 20 -37.04 -8.73 2.63
N ARG A 21 -36.62 -8.76 1.35
CA ARG A 21 -35.38 -9.49 0.94
C ARG A 21 -34.12 -8.66 1.12
N GLY A 22 -34.24 -7.37 1.47
CA GLY A 22 -33.14 -6.45 1.58
C GLY A 22 -32.35 -6.54 2.91
N THR A 23 -32.87 -7.22 3.94
CA THR A 23 -32.19 -7.26 5.24
C THR A 23 -30.98 -8.19 5.21
N CYS A 24 -31.10 -9.36 4.62
CA CYS A 24 -29.96 -10.29 4.50
C CYS A 24 -28.93 -9.82 3.45
N ALA A 25 -29.40 -9.21 2.34
CA ALA A 25 -28.49 -8.65 1.33
C ALA A 25 -27.71 -7.44 1.84
N ARG A 26 -28.29 -6.64 2.75
CA ARG A 26 -27.60 -5.50 3.38
C ARG A 26 -26.47 -5.89 4.33
N TRP A 27 -26.51 -7.09 4.90
CA TRP A 27 -25.36 -7.62 5.67
C TRP A 27 -24.18 -8.01 4.77
N ALA A 28 -24.47 -8.45 3.53
CA ALA A 28 -23.44 -8.75 2.54
C ALA A 28 -22.87 -7.51 1.85
N ASP A 29 -23.62 -6.41 1.81
CA ASP A 29 -23.24 -5.15 1.12
C ASP A 29 -22.21 -4.28 1.89
N GLY A 30 -21.75 -4.71 3.07
CA GLY A 30 -20.74 -3.97 3.85
C GLY A 30 -21.17 -2.59 4.35
N ARG A 31 -22.40 -2.15 4.05
CA ARG A 31 -22.92 -0.81 4.40
C ARG A 31 -23.18 -0.62 5.89
N PHE A 32 -23.21 -1.70 6.67
CA PHE A 32 -23.52 -1.64 8.10
C PHE A 32 -22.29 -1.49 9.01
N LEU A 33 -21.09 -1.70 8.49
CA LEU A 33 -19.86 -1.55 9.27
C LEU A 33 -18.78 -0.84 8.45
N PRO A 34 -18.90 0.47 8.18
CA PRO A 34 -17.87 1.23 7.48
C PRO A 34 -16.53 1.22 8.23
N HIS A 35 -16.56 0.87 9.52
CA HIS A 35 -15.36 0.76 10.37
C HIS A 35 -14.74 -0.64 10.40
N ALA A 36 -15.40 -1.68 9.86
CA ALA A 36 -14.89 -3.06 9.90
C ALA A 36 -13.47 -3.23 9.33
N PRO A 37 -13.09 -2.59 8.20
CA PRO A 37 -11.72 -2.66 7.69
C PRO A 37 -10.69 -2.09 8.66
N PHE A 38 -11.04 -1.04 9.39
CA PHE A 38 -10.15 -0.43 10.38
C PHE A 38 -9.94 -1.32 11.60
N PHE A 39 -11.00 -1.99 12.07
CA PHE A 39 -10.88 -2.97 13.15
C PHE A 39 -10.07 -4.19 12.72
N ALA A 40 -10.26 -4.69 11.49
CA ALA A 40 -9.45 -5.77 10.94
C ALA A 40 -7.97 -5.37 10.83
N ALA A 41 -7.68 -4.18 10.32
CA ALA A 41 -6.32 -3.65 10.26
C ALA A 41 -5.71 -3.49 11.66
N ALA A 42 -6.46 -2.97 12.63
CA ALA A 42 -6.00 -2.84 14.01
C ALA A 42 -5.72 -4.20 14.66
N ALA A 43 -6.58 -5.18 14.44
CA ALA A 43 -6.37 -6.55 14.95
C ALA A 43 -5.13 -7.20 14.33
N LEU A 44 -4.93 -7.08 13.01
CA LEU A 44 -3.73 -7.60 12.33
C LEU A 44 -2.45 -6.91 12.81
N ASN A 45 -2.48 -5.58 13.01
CA ASN A 45 -1.33 -4.86 13.57
C ASN A 45 -1.06 -5.27 15.02
N GLY A 46 -2.11 -5.45 15.83
CA GLY A 46 -1.98 -5.97 17.19
C GLY A 46 -1.37 -7.36 17.24
N LEU A 47 -1.83 -8.26 16.34
CA LEU A 47 -1.26 -9.60 16.22
C LEU A 47 0.21 -9.55 15.79
N ASN A 48 0.54 -8.71 14.81
CA ASN A 48 1.93 -8.51 14.36
C ASN A 48 2.82 -7.97 15.49
N PHE A 49 2.32 -7.01 16.27
CA PHE A 49 3.01 -6.48 17.45
C PHE A 49 3.27 -7.59 18.49
N LEU A 50 2.25 -8.38 18.83
CA LEU A 50 2.38 -9.48 19.78
C LEU A 50 3.38 -10.52 19.26
N THR A 51 3.30 -10.88 17.98
CA THR A 51 4.24 -11.79 17.34
C THR A 51 5.67 -11.26 17.45
N GLY A 52 5.86 -9.96 17.20
CA GLY A 52 7.15 -9.30 17.35
C GLY A 52 7.69 -9.37 18.80
N CYS A 53 6.83 -9.11 19.78
CA CYS A 53 7.23 -9.18 21.19
C CYS A 53 7.64 -10.59 21.67
N PHE A 54 7.00 -11.64 21.13
CA PHE A 54 7.24 -13.02 21.60
C PHE A 54 8.25 -13.78 20.76
N LEU A 55 8.32 -13.53 19.43
CA LEU A 55 9.18 -14.29 18.53
C LEU A 55 10.51 -13.60 18.23
N LEU A 56 10.59 -12.27 18.33
CA LEU A 56 11.84 -11.56 18.07
C LEU A 56 12.70 -11.48 19.35
N PRO A 57 13.80 -12.22 19.42
CA PRO A 57 14.75 -12.06 20.51
C PRO A 57 15.42 -10.69 20.41
N GLU A 58 15.75 -10.08 21.54
CA GLU A 58 16.51 -8.84 21.61
C GLU A 58 17.83 -9.00 20.83
N SER A 59 17.91 -8.36 19.66
CA SER A 59 19.08 -8.42 18.79
C SER A 59 20.23 -7.57 19.31
N HIS A 60 19.93 -6.55 20.10
CA HIS A 60 20.92 -5.60 20.60
C HIS A 60 21.45 -6.03 21.97
N LYS A 61 22.49 -6.84 21.95
CA LYS A 61 23.23 -7.29 23.16
C LYS A 61 24.35 -6.34 23.57
N GLY A 62 24.46 -5.18 22.90
CA GLY A 62 25.48 -4.18 23.18
C GLY A 62 25.17 -3.31 24.40
N GLU A 63 26.19 -2.65 24.94
CA GLU A 63 26.04 -1.67 26.02
C GLU A 63 25.07 -0.56 25.60
N ARG A 64 24.08 -0.28 26.46
CA ARG A 64 23.15 0.84 26.26
C ARG A 64 23.91 2.15 26.30
N ARG A 65 24.26 2.69 25.14
CA ARG A 65 24.86 4.02 25.08
C ARG A 65 23.83 5.05 25.55
N PRO A 66 24.20 5.96 26.48
CA PRO A 66 23.29 6.99 26.93
C PRO A 66 22.86 7.85 25.72
N LEU A 67 21.54 8.08 25.62
CA LEU A 67 20.96 8.93 24.59
C LEU A 67 21.54 10.35 24.73
N ARG A 68 22.45 10.74 23.88
CA ARG A 68 22.93 12.13 23.81
C ARG A 68 21.82 13.00 23.25
N ARG A 69 21.58 14.14 23.88
CA ARG A 69 20.56 15.11 23.43
C ARG A 69 20.80 15.58 21.98
N GLU A 70 22.05 15.53 21.51
CA GLU A 70 22.44 15.82 20.13
C GLU A 70 21.90 14.80 19.13
N ALA A 71 21.75 13.53 19.52
CA ALA A 71 21.16 12.48 18.69
C ALA A 71 19.64 12.63 18.49
N LEU A 72 18.99 13.43 19.33
CA LEU A 72 17.55 13.72 19.23
C LEU A 72 17.27 14.90 18.26
N ASN A 73 18.30 15.56 17.73
CA ASN A 73 18.12 16.68 16.82
C ASN A 73 18.05 16.18 15.36
N PRO A 74 16.85 16.16 14.73
CA PRO A 74 16.69 15.69 13.36
C PRO A 74 17.47 16.53 12.34
N LEU A 75 17.70 17.83 12.64
CA LEU A 75 18.48 18.69 11.76
C LEU A 75 19.98 18.35 11.79
N ALA A 76 20.49 17.87 12.92
CA ALA A 76 21.88 17.41 13.02
C ALA A 76 22.08 16.14 12.19
N SER A 77 21.15 15.18 12.29
CA SER A 77 21.17 13.94 11.48
C SER A 77 21.09 14.25 9.98
N PHE A 78 20.23 15.18 9.58
CA PHE A 78 20.12 15.61 8.20
C PHE A 78 21.38 16.31 7.68
N ARG A 79 22.00 17.16 8.52
CA ARG A 79 23.26 17.85 8.17
C ARG A 79 24.43 16.87 8.06
N TRP A 80 24.48 15.87 8.95
CA TRP A 80 25.45 14.77 8.89
C TRP A 80 25.29 13.97 7.59
N ALA A 81 24.09 13.52 7.26
CA ALA A 81 23.81 12.80 6.03
C ALA A 81 24.15 13.57 4.76
N ARG A 82 23.97 14.90 4.75
CA ARG A 82 24.38 15.76 3.63
C ARG A 82 25.90 15.85 3.44
N GLY A 83 26.68 15.60 4.48
CA GLY A 83 28.14 15.53 4.39
C GLY A 83 28.65 14.30 3.65
N MET A 84 27.81 13.25 3.56
CA MET A 84 28.10 11.97 2.92
C MET A 84 27.39 11.90 1.56
N THR A 85 28.11 12.16 0.48
CA THR A 85 27.54 12.28 -0.87
C THR A 85 26.74 11.05 -1.29
N VAL A 86 27.24 9.85 -0.95
CA VAL A 86 26.57 8.57 -1.30
C VAL A 86 25.28 8.38 -0.51
N VAL A 87 25.30 8.64 0.80
CA VAL A 87 24.12 8.54 1.66
C VAL A 87 23.06 9.57 1.24
N ALA A 88 23.47 10.80 0.95
CA ALA A 88 22.56 11.84 0.48
C ALA A 88 21.89 11.46 -0.85
N ALA A 89 22.64 10.86 -1.79
CA ALA A 89 22.08 10.38 -3.05
C ALA A 89 21.08 9.21 -2.83
N LEU A 90 21.41 8.25 -1.98
CA LEU A 90 20.51 7.14 -1.65
C LEU A 90 19.25 7.62 -0.94
N MET A 91 19.37 8.59 -0.03
CA MET A 91 18.21 9.21 0.63
C MET A 91 17.32 9.97 -0.35
N ALA A 92 17.91 10.67 -1.34
CA ALA A 92 17.14 11.33 -2.38
C ALA A 92 16.37 10.31 -3.24
N VAL A 93 16.99 9.21 -3.63
CA VAL A 93 16.33 8.11 -4.35
C VAL A 93 15.20 7.51 -3.49
N PHE A 94 15.45 7.27 -2.21
CA PHE A 94 14.45 6.78 -1.27
C PHE A 94 13.24 7.72 -1.19
N PHE A 95 13.50 9.01 -1.05
CA PHE A 95 12.43 10.03 -0.99
C PHE A 95 11.61 10.05 -2.27
N ILE A 96 12.25 10.03 -3.45
CA ILE A 96 11.56 10.01 -4.74
C ILE A 96 10.72 8.73 -4.88
N MET A 97 11.27 7.57 -4.53
CA MET A 97 10.53 6.31 -4.59
C MET A 97 9.30 6.30 -3.67
N GLN A 98 9.44 6.85 -2.45
CA GLN A 98 8.32 6.99 -1.52
C GLN A 98 7.25 7.95 -2.07
N LEU A 99 7.66 9.05 -2.66
CA LEU A 99 6.73 10.01 -3.27
C LEU A 99 5.96 9.38 -4.44
N VAL A 100 6.67 8.71 -5.35
CA VAL A 100 6.07 8.01 -6.50
C VAL A 100 5.12 6.89 -6.02
N GLY A 101 5.48 6.15 -4.98
CA GLY A 101 4.66 5.09 -4.41
C GLY A 101 3.33 5.58 -3.81
N GLN A 102 3.21 6.86 -3.44
CA GLN A 102 1.95 7.43 -2.96
C GLN A 102 0.94 7.72 -4.08
N VAL A 103 1.40 7.90 -5.31
CA VAL A 103 0.54 8.26 -6.46
C VAL A 103 -0.55 7.21 -6.70
N PRO A 104 -0.25 5.92 -6.85
CA PRO A 104 -1.31 4.91 -7.03
C PRO A 104 -2.20 4.79 -5.80
N ALA A 105 -1.66 4.89 -4.59
CA ALA A 105 -2.47 4.84 -3.39
C ALA A 105 -3.53 5.95 -3.34
N ALA A 106 -3.18 7.15 -3.81
CA ALA A 106 -4.08 8.31 -3.82
C ALA A 106 -5.05 8.31 -5.00
N LEU A 107 -4.61 7.86 -6.19
CA LEU A 107 -5.35 8.05 -7.43
C LEU A 107 -6.05 6.80 -7.95
N TRP A 108 -5.76 5.60 -7.41
CA TRP A 108 -6.25 4.34 -7.95
C TRP A 108 -7.77 4.27 -8.05
N VAL A 109 -8.48 4.75 -7.03
CA VAL A 109 -9.94 4.75 -6.99
C VAL A 109 -10.48 5.62 -8.11
N ILE A 110 -10.02 6.88 -8.17
CA ILE A 110 -10.47 7.86 -9.17
C ILE A 110 -10.15 7.37 -10.59
N PHE A 111 -8.93 6.84 -10.79
CA PHE A 111 -8.50 6.31 -12.07
C PHE A 111 -9.34 5.09 -12.51
N GLY A 112 -9.68 4.19 -11.58
CA GLY A 112 -10.53 3.03 -11.85
C GLY A 112 -11.96 3.42 -12.21
N GLU A 113 -12.54 4.40 -11.51
CA GLU A 113 -13.89 4.92 -11.80
C GLU A 113 -13.92 5.66 -13.13
N ASP A 114 -13.04 6.63 -13.35
CA ASP A 114 -13.06 7.49 -14.53
C ASP A 114 -12.64 6.74 -15.81
N ARG A 115 -11.58 5.95 -15.73
CA ARG A 115 -10.95 5.35 -16.92
C ARG A 115 -11.57 4.04 -17.32
N PHE A 116 -11.93 3.21 -16.33
CA PHE A 116 -12.39 1.84 -16.56
C PHE A 116 -13.87 1.66 -16.22
N HIS A 117 -14.52 2.68 -15.64
CA HIS A 117 -15.90 2.61 -15.16
C HIS A 117 -16.13 1.46 -14.18
N TRP A 118 -15.13 1.21 -13.32
CA TRP A 118 -15.20 0.17 -12.31
C TRP A 118 -16.11 0.57 -11.16
N ASP A 119 -16.87 -0.38 -10.65
CA ASP A 119 -17.61 -0.23 -9.42
C ASP A 119 -16.71 -0.39 -8.19
N ALA A 120 -17.20 0.03 -7.03
CA ALA A 120 -16.43 -0.03 -5.77
C ALA A 120 -15.97 -1.45 -5.44
N THR A 121 -16.73 -2.48 -5.83
CA THR A 121 -16.37 -3.88 -5.59
C THR A 121 -15.16 -4.29 -6.43
N THR A 122 -15.16 -3.96 -7.72
CA THR A 122 -14.03 -4.25 -8.64
C THR A 122 -12.76 -3.52 -8.19
N ILE A 123 -12.88 -2.25 -7.75
CA ILE A 123 -11.77 -1.49 -7.20
C ILE A 123 -11.22 -2.16 -5.95
N GLY A 124 -12.09 -2.58 -5.03
CA GLY A 124 -11.69 -3.29 -3.82
C GLY A 124 -10.96 -4.62 -4.12
N ILE A 125 -11.48 -5.40 -5.07
CA ILE A 125 -10.84 -6.66 -5.52
C ILE A 125 -9.48 -6.37 -6.14
N SER A 126 -9.36 -5.32 -6.97
CA SER A 126 -8.10 -4.96 -7.61
C SER A 126 -7.03 -4.55 -6.58
N LEU A 127 -7.40 -3.79 -5.55
CA LEU A 127 -6.49 -3.43 -4.45
C LEU A 127 -6.05 -4.64 -3.65
N ALA A 128 -6.98 -5.56 -3.34
CA ALA A 128 -6.67 -6.80 -2.65
C ALA A 128 -5.73 -7.69 -3.48
N ALA A 129 -6.01 -7.85 -4.77
CA ALA A 129 -5.17 -8.59 -5.71
C ALA A 129 -3.75 -7.98 -5.79
N PHE A 130 -3.65 -6.66 -5.90
CA PHE A 130 -2.35 -5.97 -5.91
C PHE A 130 -1.58 -6.22 -4.60
N GLY A 131 -2.24 -6.11 -3.44
CA GLY A 131 -1.61 -6.37 -2.15
C GLY A 131 -1.06 -7.80 -2.03
N ILE A 132 -1.82 -8.80 -2.50
CA ILE A 132 -1.38 -10.20 -2.51
C ILE A 132 -0.19 -10.39 -3.46
N LEU A 133 -0.28 -9.88 -4.70
CA LEU A 133 0.80 -9.97 -5.69
C LEU A 133 2.07 -9.30 -5.18
N HIS A 134 1.95 -8.12 -4.58
CA HIS A 134 3.08 -7.38 -4.01
C HIS A 134 3.75 -8.13 -2.86
N SER A 135 2.95 -8.69 -1.95
CA SER A 135 3.45 -9.51 -0.83
C SER A 135 4.15 -10.77 -1.32
N LEU A 136 3.60 -11.46 -2.32
CA LEU A 136 4.22 -12.63 -2.93
C LEU A 136 5.53 -12.27 -3.65
N ALA A 137 5.55 -11.18 -4.42
CA ALA A 137 6.75 -10.69 -5.08
C ALA A 137 7.86 -10.38 -4.06
N GLN A 138 7.51 -9.70 -2.98
CA GLN A 138 8.46 -9.41 -1.91
C GLN A 138 8.99 -10.68 -1.24
N ALA A 139 8.13 -11.63 -0.90
CA ALA A 139 8.54 -12.85 -0.21
C ALA A 139 9.36 -13.79 -1.09
N MET A 140 9.01 -13.93 -2.38
CA MET A 140 9.58 -14.96 -3.25
C MET A 140 10.67 -14.45 -4.19
N ILE A 141 10.62 -13.19 -4.61
CA ILE A 141 11.46 -12.66 -5.68
C ILE A 141 12.59 -11.78 -5.11
N THR A 142 12.32 -10.98 -4.08
CA THR A 142 13.28 -9.99 -3.56
C THR A 142 14.58 -10.64 -3.11
N GLY A 143 14.52 -11.67 -2.27
CA GLY A 143 15.70 -12.37 -1.76
C GLY A 143 16.57 -12.99 -2.87
N PRO A 144 16.02 -13.87 -3.71
CA PRO A 144 16.78 -14.48 -4.81
C PRO A 144 17.36 -13.47 -5.83
N VAL A 145 16.61 -12.41 -6.15
CA VAL A 145 17.10 -11.37 -7.07
C VAL A 145 18.26 -10.58 -6.46
N ALA A 146 18.12 -10.14 -5.22
CA ALA A 146 19.17 -9.43 -4.51
C ALA A 146 20.44 -10.31 -4.33
N ALA A 147 20.26 -11.60 -4.01
CA ALA A 147 21.37 -12.54 -3.85
C ALA A 147 22.13 -12.83 -5.16
N ARG A 148 21.43 -12.91 -6.30
CA ARG A 148 22.03 -13.25 -7.59
C ARG A 148 22.60 -12.06 -8.34
N LEU A 149 21.91 -10.94 -8.32
CA LEU A 149 22.24 -9.77 -9.15
C LEU A 149 22.94 -8.65 -8.34
N GLY A 150 22.89 -8.74 -7.02
CA GLY A 150 23.33 -7.67 -6.12
C GLY A 150 22.28 -6.57 -5.95
N GLU A 151 22.39 -5.83 -4.87
CA GLU A 151 21.38 -4.84 -4.42
C GLU A 151 21.20 -3.70 -5.43
N ARG A 152 22.31 -3.19 -6.00
CA ARG A 152 22.24 -2.10 -6.98
C ARG A 152 21.46 -2.49 -8.24
N ARG A 153 21.68 -3.70 -8.77
CA ARG A 153 20.94 -4.17 -9.96
C ARG A 153 19.50 -4.50 -9.63
N ALA A 154 19.24 -5.06 -8.45
CA ALA A 154 17.89 -5.32 -7.96
C ALA A 154 17.09 -4.01 -7.84
N LEU A 155 17.68 -2.95 -7.29
CA LEU A 155 17.09 -1.62 -7.23
C LEU A 155 16.77 -1.07 -8.62
N MET A 156 17.73 -1.13 -9.55
CA MET A 156 17.52 -0.63 -10.92
C MET A 156 16.41 -1.41 -11.65
N LEU A 157 16.36 -2.72 -11.51
CA LEU A 157 15.30 -3.56 -12.08
C LEU A 157 13.93 -3.22 -11.49
N GLY A 158 13.84 -3.02 -10.18
CA GLY A 158 12.62 -2.57 -9.52
C GLY A 158 12.13 -1.23 -10.06
N MET A 159 13.03 -0.25 -10.17
CA MET A 159 12.68 1.07 -10.71
C MET A 159 12.25 1.03 -12.19
N ILE A 160 12.89 0.19 -13.01
CA ILE A 160 12.52 0.00 -14.42
C ILE A 160 11.15 -0.67 -14.50
N ALA A 161 10.88 -1.68 -13.69
CA ALA A 161 9.60 -2.38 -13.66
C ALA A 161 8.46 -1.41 -13.24
N ASP A 162 8.66 -0.62 -12.19
CA ASP A 162 7.70 0.40 -11.75
C ASP A 162 7.47 1.45 -12.83
N GLY A 163 8.53 2.06 -13.36
CA GLY A 163 8.41 3.08 -14.41
C GLY A 163 7.71 2.56 -15.65
N THR A 164 8.06 1.35 -16.10
CA THR A 164 7.39 0.69 -17.23
C THR A 164 5.92 0.40 -16.90
N GLY A 165 5.63 -0.08 -15.70
CA GLY A 165 4.27 -0.34 -15.22
C GLY A 165 3.40 0.91 -15.24
N TYR A 166 3.90 2.06 -14.74
CA TYR A 166 3.16 3.33 -14.79
C TYR A 166 2.93 3.84 -16.21
N ILE A 167 3.94 3.70 -17.10
CA ILE A 167 3.78 4.07 -18.50
C ILE A 167 2.70 3.20 -19.16
N LEU A 168 2.74 1.89 -18.97
CA LEU A 168 1.73 0.98 -19.51
C LEU A 168 0.33 1.27 -18.93
N LEU A 169 0.24 1.61 -17.67
CA LEU A 169 -1.02 1.97 -17.03
C LEU A 169 -1.61 3.26 -17.63
N ALA A 170 -0.77 4.26 -17.92
CA ALA A 170 -1.20 5.50 -18.56
C ALA A 170 -1.81 5.26 -19.95
N PHE A 171 -1.32 4.27 -20.69
CA PHE A 171 -1.86 3.88 -22.00
C PHE A 171 -2.97 2.82 -21.92
N ALA A 172 -3.29 2.29 -20.75
CA ALA A 172 -4.35 1.30 -20.57
C ALA A 172 -5.71 1.91 -20.91
N THR A 173 -6.44 1.27 -21.82
CA THR A 173 -7.76 1.70 -22.28
C THR A 173 -8.89 0.80 -21.78
N ARG A 174 -8.57 -0.40 -21.32
CA ARG A 174 -9.54 -1.39 -20.86
C ARG A 174 -9.16 -1.89 -19.47
N GLY A 175 -10.15 -2.08 -18.60
CA GLY A 175 -9.93 -2.49 -17.22
C GLY A 175 -9.16 -3.80 -17.04
N TRP A 176 -9.34 -4.79 -17.93
CA TRP A 176 -8.59 -6.05 -17.85
C TRP A 176 -7.07 -5.88 -18.03
N MET A 177 -6.63 -4.80 -18.73
CA MET A 177 -5.20 -4.51 -18.94
C MET A 177 -4.50 -4.13 -17.65
N ALA A 178 -5.25 -3.63 -16.66
CA ALA A 178 -4.70 -3.25 -15.36
C ALA A 178 -4.12 -4.47 -14.60
N PHE A 179 -4.73 -5.65 -14.71
CA PHE A 179 -4.30 -6.84 -13.96
C PHE A 179 -2.88 -7.34 -14.33
N PRO A 180 -2.52 -7.54 -15.61
CA PRO A 180 -1.14 -7.89 -15.94
C PRO A 180 -0.15 -6.76 -15.63
N ILE A 181 -0.55 -5.49 -15.73
CA ILE A 181 0.28 -4.35 -15.34
C ILE A 181 0.53 -4.34 -13.83
N MET A 182 -0.45 -4.73 -13.01
CA MET A 182 -0.28 -4.88 -11.57
C MET A 182 0.78 -5.91 -11.19
N VAL A 183 0.93 -7.00 -11.95
CA VAL A 183 1.99 -7.99 -11.72
C VAL A 183 3.37 -7.34 -11.93
N LEU A 184 3.50 -6.51 -12.96
CA LEU A 184 4.72 -5.77 -13.24
C LEU A 184 5.02 -4.75 -12.14
N LEU A 185 4.03 -3.95 -11.71
CA LEU A 185 4.14 -3.00 -10.61
C LEU A 185 4.47 -3.71 -9.28
N ALA A 186 3.84 -4.87 -9.01
CA ALA A 186 4.14 -5.65 -7.82
C ALA A 186 5.60 -6.12 -7.79
N SER A 187 6.16 -6.48 -8.96
CA SER A 187 7.57 -6.86 -9.07
C SER A 187 8.52 -5.66 -8.87
N GLY A 188 8.08 -4.45 -9.16
CA GLY A 188 8.84 -3.21 -8.90
C GLY A 188 9.14 -2.99 -7.41
N GLY A 189 8.28 -3.49 -6.53
CA GLY A 189 8.47 -3.45 -5.08
C GLY A 189 9.79 -4.06 -4.56
N ILE A 190 10.52 -4.80 -5.38
CA ILE A 190 11.87 -5.33 -5.06
C ILE A 190 12.87 -4.20 -4.80
N GLY A 191 12.70 -3.05 -5.43
CA GLY A 191 13.63 -1.93 -5.33
C GLY A 191 13.76 -1.37 -3.91
N MET A 192 12.67 -1.32 -3.15
CA MET A 192 12.67 -0.69 -1.82
C MET A 192 13.53 -1.44 -0.80
N PRO A 193 13.42 -2.76 -0.60
CA PRO A 193 14.30 -3.50 0.31
C PRO A 193 15.76 -3.44 -0.11
N ALA A 194 16.05 -3.48 -1.42
CA ALA A 194 17.42 -3.36 -1.93
C ALA A 194 18.02 -1.99 -1.57
N LEU A 195 17.26 -0.91 -1.71
CA LEU A 195 17.68 0.44 -1.35
C LEU A 195 17.93 0.58 0.16
N GLN A 196 17.05 0.02 0.99
CA GLN A 196 17.21 0.02 2.45
C GLN A 196 18.49 -0.72 2.88
N THR A 197 18.77 -1.87 2.27
CA THR A 197 20.01 -2.63 2.54
C THR A 197 21.25 -1.84 2.12
N MET A 198 21.23 -1.19 0.97
CA MET A 198 22.34 -0.33 0.53
C MET A 198 22.57 0.84 1.48
N LEU A 199 21.48 1.44 1.98
CA LEU A 199 21.57 2.57 2.91
C LEU A 199 22.15 2.14 4.26
N SER A 200 21.69 1.02 4.81
CA SER A 200 22.19 0.50 6.10
C SER A 200 23.68 0.16 6.03
N ARG A 201 24.14 -0.47 4.96
CA ARG A 201 25.57 -0.81 4.80
C ARG A 201 26.47 0.42 4.74
N GLN A 202 26.04 1.50 4.08
CA GLN A 202 26.84 2.72 4.00
C GLN A 202 26.96 3.43 5.35
N VAL A 203 25.97 3.26 6.23
CA VAL A 203 26.01 3.82 7.59
C VAL A 203 26.88 2.99 8.52
N ASP A 204 26.98 1.67 8.30
CA ASP A 204 27.77 0.76 9.13
C ASP A 204 29.30 0.81 8.79
N GLU A 205 29.65 1.25 7.58
CA GLU A 205 31.06 1.35 7.11
C GLU A 205 31.80 2.59 7.62
N GLU A 206 31.13 3.55 8.28
CA GLU A 206 31.70 4.80 8.83
C GLU A 206 31.54 4.89 10.35
#